data_651a4a82320b89760a636d72e02e60f2
#
_entry.id   651a4a82320b89760a636d72e02e60f2
#
_cell.length_a   1.000
_cell.length_b   1.000
_cell.length_c   1.000
_cell.angle_alpha   90.00
_cell.angle_beta   90.00
_cell.angle_gamma   90.00
#
_symmetry.space_group_name_H-M   'P 1'
#
loop_
_entity.id
_entity.type
_entity.pdbx_description
1 polymer ?
#
loop_
_entity_poly.entity_id
_entity_poly.type
_entity_poly.pdbx_seq_one_letter_code
_entity_poly.pdbx_strand_id
1 'polypeptide(L)'
;KKGMKTKADFPSINERQPEGVKENGDSYRVLIVDDSMFVTKQISQILTSEGFEVVGSATDGAQGVEKYKELYPNVDLVTMDITMPKMDGVTALEKILEFDKEARIVMISALGKQDLVKKSLMIGAQNYIVKTLDRAKVLERILMSLK
;
A
#
# COMPACT_ATOMS: atom_id res chain seq x y z
N LYS A 1 -0.02 27.14 19.26
CA LYS A 1 0.22 26.69 19.47
C LYS A 1 0.04 26.57 19.76
N LYS A 2 0.29 26.71 19.77
CA LYS A 2 0.71 26.25 20.11
C LYS A 2 1.01 26.07 20.50
N GLY A 3 1.13 26.31 20.54
CA GLY A 3 1.88 25.94 21.02
C GLY A 3 2.24 25.75 21.04
N MET A 4 2.89 25.73 21.12
CA MET A 4 3.59 25.31 21.21
C MET A 4 3.86 25.26 21.41
N LYS A 5 4.15 25.31 21.42
CA LYS A 5 4.90 24.91 21.63
C LYS A 5 5.31 24.95 22.15
N THR A 6 5.49 25.06 22.39
CA THR A 6 6.23 24.84 22.80
C THR A 6 6.73 24.49 23.07
N LYS A 7 7.07 24.32 23.14
CA LYS A 7 7.90 23.90 23.42
C LYS A 7 8.55 24.26 23.40
N ALA A 8 8.88 24.77 23.55
CA ALA A 8 9.50 24.98 23.18
C ALA A 8 9.48 24.98 22.48
N ASP A 9 9.31 25.37 22.50
CA ASP A 9 9.37 25.12 21.78
C ASP A 9 9.94 24.87 20.64
N PHE A 10 10.38 24.40 20.68
CA PHE A 10 10.78 24.10 19.33
C PHE A 10 10.60 22.64 19.02
N PRO A 11 10.17 22.31 17.75
CA PRO A 11 9.97 20.93 17.42
C PRO A 11 11.30 20.20 17.26
N SER A 12 11.39 18.97 17.74
CA SER A 12 12.50 18.11 17.44
C SER A 12 12.32 17.51 16.05
N ILE A 13 13.35 16.90 15.51
CA ILE A 13 13.26 16.24 14.21
C ILE A 13 12.30 15.05 14.25
N ASN A 14 11.96 14.58 15.45
CA ASN A 14 11.07 13.45 15.61
C ASN A 14 9.60 13.84 15.75
N GLU A 15 9.33 15.13 15.65
CA GLU A 15 7.97 15.64 15.86
C GLU A 15 7.16 15.78 14.59
N ARG A 16 7.72 15.42 13.43
CA ARG A 16 6.95 15.47 12.21
C ARG A 16 5.77 14.50 12.28
N GLN A 17 4.69 14.86 11.61
CA GLN A 17 3.49 14.03 11.58
C GLN A 17 3.74 12.72 10.84
N PRO A 18 3.22 11.60 11.35
CA PRO A 18 3.26 10.35 10.61
C PRO A 18 2.53 10.48 9.28
N GLU A 19 3.12 9.96 8.23
CA GLU A 19 2.58 10.14 6.89
C GLU A 19 1.37 9.26 6.60
N GLY A 20 1.18 8.21 7.38
CA GLY A 20 0.06 7.29 7.22
C GLY A 20 -1.21 7.70 7.94
N VAL A 21 -1.27 8.93 8.43
CA VAL A 21 -2.42 9.42 9.19
C VAL A 21 -3.12 10.51 8.39
N LYS A 22 -4.45 10.42 8.30
CA LYS A 22 -5.27 11.40 7.60
C LYS A 22 -5.40 12.67 8.44
N GLU A 23 -5.88 13.73 7.82
CA GLU A 23 -6.08 15.00 8.52
C GLU A 23 -7.01 14.86 9.71
N ASN A 24 -8.01 13.97 9.62
CA ASN A 24 -8.96 13.74 10.70
C ASN A 24 -8.40 12.86 11.83
N GLY A 25 -7.16 12.41 11.73
CA GLY A 25 -6.51 11.59 12.76
C GLY A 25 -6.61 10.08 12.54
N ASP A 26 -7.41 9.64 11.59
CA ASP A 26 -7.51 8.20 11.31
C ASP A 26 -6.34 7.72 10.48
N SER A 27 -5.91 6.49 10.71
CA SER A 27 -4.86 5.87 9.90
C SER A 27 -5.39 5.48 8.54
N TYR A 28 -4.56 5.64 7.49
CA TYR A 28 -4.84 4.99 6.21
C TYR A 28 -4.75 3.49 6.40
N ARG A 29 -5.66 2.76 5.78
CA ARG A 29 -5.79 1.30 5.91
C ARG A 29 -5.28 0.61 4.67
N VAL A 30 -4.36 -0.33 4.86
CA VAL A 30 -3.67 -1.00 3.75
C VAL A 30 -3.87 -2.51 3.83
N LEU A 31 -4.22 -3.10 2.69
CA LEU A 31 -4.26 -4.55 2.50
C LEU A 31 -3.00 -4.95 1.73
N ILE A 32 -2.25 -5.91 2.25
CA ILE A 32 -1.00 -6.38 1.61
C ILE A 32 -1.25 -7.74 0.98
N VAL A 33 -0.99 -7.85 -0.32
CA VAL A 33 -1.14 -9.12 -1.04
C VAL A 33 0.21 -9.51 -1.63
N ASP A 34 0.83 -10.55 -1.08
CA ASP A 34 2.14 -11.02 -1.49
C ASP A 34 2.31 -12.46 -1.00
N ASP A 35 2.86 -13.34 -1.83
CA ASP A 35 3.04 -14.73 -1.43
C ASP A 35 4.25 -14.95 -0.53
N SER A 36 5.08 -13.94 -0.34
CA SER A 36 6.24 -13.99 0.54
C SER A 36 5.91 -13.37 1.89
N MET A 37 5.95 -14.17 2.95
CA MET A 37 5.75 -13.66 4.30
C MET A 37 6.84 -12.67 4.69
N PHE A 38 8.05 -12.86 4.17
CA PHE A 38 9.15 -11.95 4.43
C PHE A 38 8.84 -10.56 3.87
N VAL A 39 8.37 -10.50 2.62
CA VAL A 39 8.02 -9.22 1.98
C VAL A 39 6.83 -8.58 2.69
N THR A 40 5.82 -9.37 3.04
CA THR A 40 4.65 -8.88 3.78
C THR A 40 5.07 -8.21 5.09
N LYS A 41 5.96 -8.86 5.85
CA LYS A 41 6.47 -8.30 7.10
C LYS A 41 7.25 -7.01 6.86
N GLN A 42 8.06 -7.00 5.83
CA GLN A 42 8.88 -5.84 5.48
C GLN A 42 8.00 -4.63 5.17
N ILE A 43 7.00 -4.82 4.32
CA ILE A 43 6.06 -3.75 3.97
C ILE A 43 5.27 -3.31 5.21
N SER A 44 4.80 -4.27 5.99
CA SER A 44 4.04 -3.98 7.20
C SER A 44 4.84 -3.13 8.18
N GLN A 45 6.12 -3.46 8.38
CA GLN A 45 6.97 -2.69 9.29
C GLN A 45 7.17 -1.25 8.79
N ILE A 46 7.39 -1.09 7.50
CA ILE A 46 7.53 0.25 6.92
C ILE A 46 6.26 1.06 7.15
N LEU A 47 5.11 0.47 6.85
CA LEU A 47 3.83 1.17 6.95
C LEU A 47 3.47 1.50 8.40
N THR A 48 3.59 0.53 9.30
CA THR A 48 3.20 0.77 10.69
C THR A 48 4.12 1.79 11.36
N SER A 49 5.39 1.88 10.93
CA SER A 49 6.29 2.89 11.47
C SER A 49 5.87 4.32 11.12
N GLU A 50 5.01 4.49 10.11
CA GLU A 50 4.49 5.80 9.72
C GLU A 50 3.00 5.96 10.03
N GLY A 51 2.47 5.11 10.90
CA GLY A 51 1.10 5.27 11.37
C GLY A 51 0.02 4.67 10.49
N PHE A 52 0.38 3.98 9.41
CA PHE A 52 -0.60 3.24 8.62
C PHE A 52 -1.11 2.04 9.41
N GLU A 53 -2.33 1.64 9.11
CA GLU A 53 -2.90 0.42 9.70
C GLU A 53 -2.96 -0.66 8.63
N VAL A 54 -2.30 -1.80 8.89
CA VAL A 54 -2.39 -2.96 8.00
C VAL A 54 -3.61 -3.75 8.43
N VAL A 55 -4.66 -3.71 7.61
CA VAL A 55 -5.97 -4.30 7.99
C VAL A 55 -6.10 -5.75 7.58
N GLY A 56 -5.17 -6.25 6.78
CA GLY A 56 -5.18 -7.66 6.38
C GLY A 56 -4.07 -7.98 5.43
N SER A 57 -3.89 -9.26 5.18
CA SER A 57 -2.90 -9.73 4.20
C SER A 57 -3.45 -10.97 3.50
N ALA A 58 -2.92 -11.24 2.31
CA ALA A 58 -3.27 -12.41 1.53
C ALA A 58 -2.02 -12.92 0.83
N THR A 59 -2.02 -14.21 0.49
CA THR A 59 -0.82 -14.86 -0.05
C THR A 59 -0.95 -15.24 -1.53
N ASP A 60 -2.10 -14.96 -2.14
CA ASP A 60 -2.26 -15.11 -3.58
C ASP A 60 -3.34 -14.14 -4.06
N GLY A 61 -3.48 -14.02 -5.38
CA GLY A 61 -4.41 -13.05 -5.96
C GLY A 61 -5.85 -13.35 -5.64
N ALA A 62 -6.23 -14.62 -5.61
CA ALA A 62 -7.62 -14.99 -5.31
C ALA A 62 -8.00 -14.60 -3.89
N GLN A 63 -7.13 -14.90 -2.93
CA GLN A 63 -7.33 -14.48 -1.54
C GLN A 63 -7.36 -12.96 -1.42
N GLY A 64 -6.50 -12.28 -2.19
CA GLY A 64 -6.46 -10.82 -2.19
C GLY A 64 -7.78 -10.21 -2.61
N VAL A 65 -8.38 -10.73 -3.67
CA VAL A 65 -9.69 -10.26 -4.15
C VAL A 65 -10.76 -10.49 -3.08
N GLU A 66 -10.79 -11.69 -2.51
CA GLU A 66 -11.79 -12.02 -1.48
C GLU A 66 -11.62 -11.16 -0.24
N LYS A 67 -10.38 -10.95 0.19
CA LYS A 67 -10.10 -10.14 1.37
C LYS A 67 -10.50 -8.68 1.14
N TYR A 68 -10.26 -8.17 -0.06
CA TYR A 68 -10.68 -6.82 -0.39
C TYR A 68 -12.20 -6.66 -0.27
N LYS A 69 -12.94 -7.64 -0.81
CA LYS A 69 -14.40 -7.62 -0.72
C LYS A 69 -14.90 -7.70 0.71
N GLU A 70 -14.26 -8.53 1.54
CA GLU A 70 -14.63 -8.65 2.95
C GLU A 70 -14.42 -7.34 3.72
N LEU A 71 -13.33 -6.66 3.42
CA LEU A 71 -12.95 -5.44 4.15
C LEU A 71 -13.60 -4.18 3.59
N TYR A 72 -14.10 -4.24 2.37
CA TYR A 72 -14.70 -3.08 1.72
C TYR A 72 -15.84 -2.50 2.57
N PRO A 73 -15.95 -1.20 2.75
CA PRO A 73 -15.16 -0.11 2.11
C PRO A 73 -13.99 0.39 2.97
N ASN A 74 -13.45 -0.41 3.85
CA ASN A 74 -12.46 0.00 4.86
C ASN A 74 -11.02 -0.29 4.45
N VAL A 75 -10.73 -0.20 3.13
CA VAL A 75 -9.38 -0.32 2.60
C VAL A 75 -9.10 0.94 1.79
N ASP A 76 -8.05 1.65 2.15
CA ASP A 76 -7.65 2.86 1.43
C ASP A 76 -6.67 2.56 0.31
N LEU A 77 -5.90 1.46 0.44
CA LEU A 77 -4.89 1.12 -0.54
C LEU A 77 -4.54 -0.36 -0.44
N VAL A 78 -4.23 -0.96 -1.58
CA VAL A 78 -3.75 -2.35 -1.67
C VAL A 78 -2.34 -2.33 -2.24
N THR A 79 -1.41 -3.07 -1.61
CA THR A 79 -0.14 -3.39 -2.26
C THR A 79 -0.28 -4.80 -2.84
N MET A 80 0.02 -4.95 -4.12
CA MET A 80 -0.25 -6.17 -4.86
C MET A 80 1.00 -6.66 -5.58
N ASP A 81 1.53 -7.81 -5.13
CA ASP A 81 2.62 -8.48 -5.83
C ASP A 81 2.12 -8.94 -7.21
N ILE A 82 2.93 -8.77 -8.23
CA ILE A 82 2.53 -9.14 -9.59
C ILE A 82 2.53 -10.65 -9.77
N THR A 83 3.58 -11.34 -9.31
CA THR A 83 3.75 -12.78 -9.56
C THR A 83 3.41 -13.59 -8.31
N MET A 84 2.29 -14.32 -8.37
CA MET A 84 1.82 -15.14 -7.26
C MET A 84 1.18 -16.42 -7.79
N PRO A 85 1.11 -17.49 -6.96
CA PRO A 85 0.41 -18.71 -7.39
C PRO A 85 -1.11 -18.48 -7.45
N LYS A 86 -1.79 -19.39 -8.11
CA LYS A 86 -3.26 -19.48 -8.26
C LYS A 86 -3.83 -18.33 -9.09
N MET A 87 -3.63 -17.09 -8.69
CA MET A 87 -4.05 -15.93 -9.46
C MET A 87 -2.98 -14.87 -9.31
N ASP A 88 -2.45 -14.39 -10.42
CA ASP A 88 -1.40 -13.37 -10.39
C ASP A 88 -1.97 -11.98 -10.03
N GLY A 89 -1.07 -11.04 -9.77
CA GLY A 89 -1.47 -9.71 -9.33
C GLY A 89 -2.18 -8.90 -10.40
N VAL A 90 -1.87 -9.10 -11.67
CA VAL A 90 -2.54 -8.36 -12.73
C VAL A 90 -4.00 -8.77 -12.83
N THR A 91 -4.27 -10.08 -12.76
CA THR A 91 -5.64 -10.59 -12.75
C THR A 91 -6.40 -10.13 -11.51
N ALA A 92 -5.74 -10.16 -10.35
CA ALA A 92 -6.36 -9.69 -9.10
C ALA A 92 -6.69 -8.20 -9.19
N LEU A 93 -5.80 -7.40 -9.77
CA LEU A 93 -6.04 -5.97 -10.00
C LEU A 93 -7.32 -5.77 -10.82
N GLU A 94 -7.45 -6.50 -11.93
CA GLU A 94 -8.64 -6.40 -12.77
C GLU A 94 -9.91 -6.72 -11.99
N LYS A 95 -9.88 -7.79 -11.20
CA LYS A 95 -11.05 -8.22 -10.45
C LYS A 95 -11.43 -7.26 -9.34
N ILE A 96 -10.45 -6.70 -8.66
CA ILE A 96 -10.72 -5.71 -7.62
C ILE A 96 -11.34 -4.46 -8.25
N LEU A 97 -10.80 -4.01 -9.39
CA LEU A 97 -11.34 -2.82 -10.07
C LEU A 97 -12.72 -3.06 -10.66
N GLU A 98 -13.04 -4.29 -11.04
CA GLU A 98 -14.41 -4.65 -11.46
C GLU A 98 -15.40 -4.50 -10.30
N PHE A 99 -14.97 -4.87 -9.11
CA PHE A 99 -15.79 -4.79 -7.90
C PHE A 99 -15.89 -3.35 -7.39
N ASP A 100 -14.76 -2.62 -7.42
CA ASP A 100 -14.67 -1.26 -6.90
C ASP A 100 -13.72 -0.46 -7.79
N LYS A 101 -14.27 0.31 -8.70
CA LYS A 101 -13.44 1.08 -9.65
C LYS A 101 -12.68 2.22 -8.99
N GLU A 102 -12.99 2.55 -7.73
CA GLU A 102 -12.27 3.57 -6.97
C GLU A 102 -11.11 2.97 -6.16
N ALA A 103 -10.91 1.65 -6.23
CA ALA A 103 -9.84 1.00 -5.48
C ALA A 103 -8.48 1.55 -5.90
N ARG A 104 -7.62 1.75 -4.91
CA ARG A 104 -6.24 2.22 -5.14
C ARG A 104 -5.30 1.06 -4.92
N ILE A 105 -4.58 0.69 -5.97
CA ILE A 105 -3.71 -0.48 -5.94
C ILE A 105 -2.32 -0.08 -6.44
N VAL A 106 -1.31 -0.37 -5.63
CA VAL A 106 0.10 -0.16 -5.98
C VAL A 106 0.71 -1.54 -6.22
N MET A 107 1.26 -1.74 -7.42
CA MET A 107 1.85 -3.03 -7.78
C MET A 107 3.26 -3.13 -7.21
N ILE A 108 3.62 -4.33 -6.76
CA ILE A 108 4.98 -4.64 -6.28
C ILE A 108 5.59 -5.59 -7.30
N SER A 109 6.71 -5.21 -7.88
CA SER A 109 7.29 -5.93 -9.01
C SER A 109 8.74 -6.34 -8.76
N ALA A 110 9.10 -7.55 -9.18
CA ALA A 110 10.51 -7.92 -9.29
C ALA A 110 11.13 -7.20 -10.48
N LEU A 111 12.46 -7.11 -10.51
CA LEU A 111 13.17 -6.59 -11.67
C LEU A 111 12.84 -7.44 -12.90
N GLY A 112 12.80 -6.82 -14.05
CA GLY A 112 12.57 -7.52 -15.31
C GLY A 112 11.11 -7.74 -15.66
N LYS A 113 10.19 -7.13 -14.91
CA LYS A 113 8.75 -7.30 -15.16
C LYS A 113 8.10 -6.04 -15.70
N GLN A 114 8.85 -5.23 -16.46
CA GLN A 114 8.37 -3.94 -16.95
C GLN A 114 7.09 -4.06 -17.79
N ASP A 115 6.97 -5.12 -18.59
CA ASP A 115 5.76 -5.31 -19.40
C ASP A 115 4.52 -5.50 -18.56
N LEU A 116 4.65 -6.23 -17.46
CA LEU A 116 3.52 -6.46 -16.55
C LEU A 116 3.19 -5.21 -15.75
N VAL A 117 4.19 -4.43 -15.38
CA VAL A 117 3.98 -3.13 -14.73
C VAL A 117 3.19 -2.20 -15.66
N LYS A 118 3.62 -2.11 -16.91
CA LYS A 118 2.95 -1.29 -17.92
C LYS A 118 1.50 -1.70 -18.08
N LYS A 119 1.26 -3.01 -18.21
CA LYS A 119 -0.09 -3.56 -18.34
C LYS A 119 -0.94 -3.18 -17.14
N SER A 120 -0.37 -3.31 -15.93
CA SER A 120 -1.07 -2.97 -14.70
C SER A 120 -1.49 -1.50 -14.67
N LEU A 121 -0.58 -0.61 -15.05
CA LEU A 121 -0.89 0.83 -15.07
C LEU A 121 -1.97 1.14 -16.10
N MET A 122 -1.95 0.48 -17.25
CA MET A 122 -2.99 0.66 -18.27
C MET A 122 -4.35 0.17 -17.80
N ILE A 123 -4.39 -0.87 -16.98
CA ILE A 123 -5.64 -1.39 -16.41
C ILE A 123 -6.18 -0.45 -15.36
N GLY A 124 -5.31 0.20 -14.59
CA GLY A 124 -5.76 1.16 -13.60
C GLY A 124 -5.02 1.16 -12.28
N ALA A 125 -3.88 0.46 -12.19
CA ALA A 125 -3.05 0.55 -10.98
C ALA A 125 -2.58 2.00 -10.81
N GLN A 126 -2.51 2.45 -9.57
CA GLN A 126 -2.14 3.83 -9.26
C GLN A 126 -0.65 4.09 -9.41
N ASN A 127 0.16 3.07 -9.11
CA ASN A 127 1.61 3.21 -9.12
C ASN A 127 2.24 1.82 -9.01
N TYR A 128 3.56 1.78 -8.97
CA TYR A 128 4.31 0.53 -8.79
C TYR A 128 5.57 0.77 -7.97
N ILE A 129 6.10 -0.31 -7.39
CA ILE A 129 7.34 -0.31 -6.62
C ILE A 129 8.13 -1.53 -7.09
N VAL A 130 9.43 -1.35 -7.34
CA VAL A 130 10.29 -2.45 -7.76
C VAL A 130 11.08 -2.96 -6.57
N LYS A 131 11.10 -4.28 -6.38
CA LYS A 131 11.93 -4.92 -5.35
C LYS A 131 13.39 -4.78 -5.76
N THR A 132 14.33 -4.62 -4.88
CA THR A 132 14.22 -4.70 -3.44
C THR A 132 13.53 -3.46 -2.87
N LEU A 133 12.88 -3.63 -1.73
CA LEU A 133 12.04 -2.56 -1.17
C LEU A 133 12.90 -1.55 -0.41
N ASP A 134 12.95 -0.34 -0.94
CA ASP A 134 13.57 0.79 -0.28
C ASP A 134 12.49 1.58 0.45
N ARG A 135 12.69 1.80 1.75
CA ARG A 135 11.69 2.46 2.59
C ARG A 135 11.20 3.78 2.01
N ALA A 136 12.13 4.63 1.58
CA ALA A 136 11.78 5.95 1.06
C ALA A 136 10.93 5.83 -0.19
N LYS A 137 11.27 4.90 -1.09
CA LYS A 137 10.50 4.71 -2.32
C LYS A 137 9.15 4.10 -2.06
N VAL A 138 9.05 3.15 -1.14
CA VAL A 138 7.78 2.54 -0.76
C VAL A 138 6.83 3.63 -0.28
N LEU A 139 7.29 4.46 0.65
CA LEU A 139 6.45 5.53 1.20
C LEU A 139 6.09 6.57 0.16
N GLU A 140 7.05 6.97 -0.67
CA GLU A 140 6.81 7.94 -1.73
C GLU A 140 5.71 7.49 -2.67
N ARG A 141 5.81 6.25 -3.17
CA ARG A 141 4.83 5.72 -4.14
C ARG A 141 3.46 5.54 -3.54
N ILE A 142 3.41 5.07 -2.30
CA ILE A 142 2.14 4.87 -1.61
C ILE A 142 1.47 6.22 -1.35
N LEU A 143 2.21 7.21 -0.89
CA LEU A 143 1.64 8.53 -0.62
C LEU A 143 1.17 9.21 -1.89
N MET A 144 1.90 9.07 -2.99
CA MET A 144 1.45 9.59 -4.29
C MET A 144 0.12 8.97 -4.72
N SER A 145 -0.11 7.72 -4.34
CA SER A 145 -1.33 7.00 -4.71
C SER A 145 -2.53 7.38 -3.84
N LEU A 146 -2.29 7.91 -2.67
CA LEU A 146 -3.35 8.32 -1.74
C LEU A 146 -3.76 9.77 -1.90
N LYS A 147 -2.91 10.56 -2.55
CA LYS A 147 -3.14 12.00 -2.76
C LYS A 147 -3.32 12.33 -4.23
#